data_0641eb18711ef584cf6893ba26b978d9
#
_entry.id   0641eb18711ef584cf6893ba26b978d9
#
_cell.length_a   1.000
_cell.length_b   1.000
_cell.length_c   1.000
_cell.angle_alpha   90.00
_cell.angle_beta   90.00
_cell.angle_gamma   90.00
#
_symmetry.space_group_name_H-M   'P 1'
#
loop_
_entity.id
_entity.type
_entity.pdbx_description
1 polymer ?
#
loop_
_entity_poly.entity_id
_entity_poly.type
_entity_poly.pdbx_seq_one_letter_code
_entity_poly.pdbx_strand_id
1 'polypeptide(L)'
;PRQVISTTDGRIATVCDNGLIVFDPDSLWRAGEPSAQRIVISKIRMIGQPAMGDQAHFNHSSVTLLPSNKGIDIAFQALAFPTDYRIEYSYRITGLQEEWISLGQNKLVTIPSLAPGAYTFEVKVGHPQSLSPVTSLDIFVGTPLYQQPWFLILSILMLGAAIYALLRWRIRHIRAEETERLEVNKKFAELELKALRSQMNPHFLFNSLGAIQS
;
A
#
# COMPACT_ATOMS: atom_id res chain seq x y z
N PRO A 1 -24.32 57.67 18.82
CA PRO A 1 -25.38 56.88 18.22
C PRO A 1 -25.25 56.97 16.70
N ARG A 2 -24.95 55.83 16.07
CA ARG A 2 -24.85 55.72 14.60
C ARG A 2 -26.28 55.82 14.04
N GLN A 3 -26.56 56.88 13.31
CA GLN A 3 -27.90 57.03 12.66
C GLN A 3 -27.88 56.23 11.37
N VAL A 4 -28.87 55.35 11.22
CA VAL A 4 -29.19 54.68 10.00
C VAL A 4 -30.44 55.32 9.43
N ILE A 5 -30.37 55.82 8.19
CA ILE A 5 -31.46 56.53 7.53
C ILE A 5 -31.81 55.70 6.25
N SER A 6 -33.09 55.42 6.10
CA SER A 6 -33.59 54.85 4.85
C SER A 6 -33.92 55.97 3.88
N THR A 7 -33.39 55.93 2.68
CA THR A 7 -33.65 56.93 1.62
C THR A 7 -34.93 56.52 0.85
N THR A 8 -35.60 57.47 0.27
CA THR A 8 -36.84 57.26 -0.53
C THR A 8 -36.67 56.28 -1.71
N ASP A 9 -35.43 56.04 -2.13
CA ASP A 9 -35.05 55.11 -3.19
C ASP A 9 -34.81 53.66 -2.67
N GLY A 10 -35.12 53.37 -1.39
CA GLY A 10 -34.90 52.05 -0.80
C GLY A 10 -33.45 51.79 -0.40
N ARG A 11 -32.52 52.73 -0.53
CA ARG A 11 -31.14 52.63 -0.10
C ARG A 11 -30.99 52.93 1.38
N ILE A 12 -30.06 52.28 2.00
CA ILE A 12 -29.69 52.52 3.40
C ILE A 12 -28.46 53.39 3.50
N ALA A 13 -28.53 54.48 4.19
CA ALA A 13 -27.42 55.38 4.49
C ALA A 13 -27.02 55.30 5.95
N THR A 14 -25.76 55.06 6.27
CA THR A 14 -25.23 55.05 7.64
C THR A 14 -24.00 55.96 7.70
N VAL A 15 -23.94 56.75 8.78
CA VAL A 15 -22.82 57.62 9.05
C VAL A 15 -21.73 56.83 9.80
N CYS A 16 -20.53 56.84 9.22
CA CYS A 16 -19.32 56.29 9.83
C CYS A 16 -18.36 57.44 10.18
N ASP A 17 -17.36 57.19 11.01
CA ASP A 17 -16.39 58.20 11.48
C ASP A 17 -15.61 58.91 10.34
N ASN A 18 -15.58 58.31 9.14
CA ASN A 18 -14.87 58.82 7.96
C ASN A 18 -15.79 59.19 6.80
N GLY A 19 -17.12 59.21 6.99
CA GLY A 19 -18.03 59.61 5.89
C GLY A 19 -19.40 58.92 5.95
N LEU A 20 -20.15 59.13 4.89
CA LEU A 20 -21.48 58.52 4.68
C LEU A 20 -21.35 57.31 3.76
N ILE A 21 -21.79 56.15 4.22
CA ILE A 21 -21.89 54.94 3.40
C ILE A 21 -23.33 54.81 2.97
N VAL A 22 -23.58 54.78 1.68
CA VAL A 22 -24.89 54.52 1.08
C VAL A 22 -24.80 53.21 0.33
N PHE A 23 -25.70 52.27 0.66
CA PHE A 23 -25.75 50.98 -0.01
C PHE A 23 -27.19 50.57 -0.27
N ASP A 24 -27.36 49.78 -1.32
CA ASP A 24 -28.62 49.17 -1.68
C ASP A 24 -28.69 47.79 -1.01
N PRO A 25 -29.67 47.56 -0.08
CA PRO A 25 -29.79 46.27 0.60
C PRO A 25 -30.06 45.13 -0.39
N ASP A 26 -30.78 45.35 -1.49
CA ASP A 26 -31.02 44.32 -2.49
C ASP A 26 -29.75 43.93 -3.26
N SER A 27 -28.81 44.86 -3.42
CA SER A 27 -27.51 44.57 -4.02
C SER A 27 -26.64 43.71 -3.11
N LEU A 28 -26.76 43.89 -1.79
CA LEU A 28 -26.07 43.05 -0.80
C LEU A 28 -26.62 41.62 -0.79
N TRP A 29 -27.93 41.45 -0.94
CA TRP A 29 -28.54 40.14 -1.04
C TRP A 29 -28.19 39.45 -2.38
N ARG A 30 -28.11 40.20 -3.49
CA ARG A 30 -27.66 39.69 -4.79
C ARG A 30 -26.14 39.41 -4.84
N ALA A 31 -25.33 40.23 -4.16
CA ALA A 31 -23.93 39.97 -3.97
C ALA A 31 -23.63 38.77 -3.06
N GLY A 32 -24.64 38.35 -2.29
CA GLY A 32 -24.62 37.18 -1.43
C GLY A 32 -24.91 35.85 -2.12
N GLU A 33 -25.13 35.79 -3.45
CA GLU A 33 -24.95 34.52 -4.15
C GLU A 33 -23.46 34.13 -4.01
N PRO A 34 -23.16 32.98 -3.39
CA PRO A 34 -21.78 32.59 -3.15
C PRO A 34 -21.07 32.49 -4.50
N SER A 35 -20.30 33.52 -4.84
CA SER A 35 -19.36 33.44 -5.94
C SER A 35 -18.55 32.18 -5.74
N ALA A 36 -18.39 31.40 -6.78
CA ALA A 36 -17.77 30.07 -6.80
C ALA A 36 -16.75 29.85 -5.66
N GLN A 37 -17.24 29.25 -4.56
CA GLN A 37 -16.44 29.06 -3.35
C GLN A 37 -15.34 28.05 -3.67
N ARG A 38 -14.10 28.52 -3.73
CA ARG A 38 -12.95 27.65 -3.97
C ARG A 38 -12.67 26.84 -2.70
N ILE A 39 -12.65 25.52 -2.83
CA ILE A 39 -12.22 24.63 -1.76
C ILE A 39 -10.71 24.47 -1.87
N VAL A 40 -10.04 24.53 -0.72
CA VAL A 40 -8.61 24.23 -0.59
C VAL A 40 -8.44 23.05 0.34
N ILE A 41 -7.67 22.06 -0.09
CA ILE A 41 -7.26 20.94 0.76
C ILE A 41 -6.19 21.47 1.69
N SER A 42 -6.50 21.55 2.99
CA SER A 42 -5.66 22.20 4.00
C SER A 42 -4.65 21.24 4.62
N LYS A 43 -4.99 19.96 4.73
CA LYS A 43 -4.14 18.97 5.38
C LYS A 43 -4.44 17.57 4.87
N ILE A 44 -3.38 16.80 4.64
CA ILE A 44 -3.45 15.38 4.32
C ILE A 44 -2.61 14.63 5.35
N ARG A 45 -3.19 13.64 6.03
CA ARG A 45 -2.51 12.81 7.02
C ARG A 45 -2.67 11.34 6.69
N MET A 46 -1.57 10.61 6.61
CA MET A 46 -1.56 9.17 6.40
C MET A 46 -1.71 8.45 7.74
N ILE A 47 -2.70 7.55 7.85
CA ILE A 47 -2.96 6.78 9.07
C ILE A 47 -2.00 5.60 9.12
N GLY A 48 -1.29 5.44 10.27
CA GLY A 48 -0.37 4.31 10.49
C GLY A 48 1.11 4.64 10.26
N GLN A 49 1.44 5.85 9.85
CA GLN A 49 2.82 6.35 9.95
C GLN A 49 2.98 7.22 11.21
N PRO A 50 4.11 7.12 11.93
CA PRO A 50 4.44 8.14 12.92
C PRO A 50 4.44 9.49 12.21
N ALA A 51 3.93 10.51 12.86
CA ALA A 51 3.78 11.86 12.33
C ALA A 51 5.15 12.43 11.89
N MET A 52 5.62 12.00 10.76
CA MET A 52 6.81 12.52 10.12
C MET A 52 6.39 13.74 9.31
N GLY A 53 6.39 14.87 10.03
CA GLY A 53 6.14 16.19 9.48
C GLY A 53 4.68 16.38 9.04
N ASP A 54 4.02 17.30 9.68
CA ASP A 54 2.76 17.91 9.24
C ASP A 54 3.05 18.55 7.85
N GLN A 55 3.09 17.74 6.80
CA GLN A 55 3.23 18.28 5.46
C GLN A 55 1.88 18.89 5.10
N ALA A 56 1.74 20.16 5.46
CA ALA A 56 0.73 21.04 4.91
C ALA A 56 1.03 21.18 3.41
N HIS A 57 0.60 20.24 2.62
CA HIS A 57 0.71 20.28 1.17
C HIS A 57 -0.40 21.18 0.62
N PHE A 58 -0.19 22.48 0.75
CA PHE A 58 -0.95 23.45 -0.03
C PHE A 58 -0.59 23.23 -1.51
N ASN A 59 -1.56 22.78 -2.29
CA ASN A 59 -1.49 22.71 -3.74
C ASN A 59 -0.92 21.43 -4.40
N HIS A 60 -1.03 20.26 -3.75
CA HIS A 60 -0.74 18.99 -4.46
C HIS A 60 -2.03 18.45 -5.07
N SER A 61 -2.00 18.20 -6.37
CA SER A 61 -3.08 17.54 -7.11
C SER A 61 -3.05 16.02 -6.96
N SER A 62 -1.99 15.45 -6.39
CA SER A 62 -1.83 14.00 -6.24
C SER A 62 -1.07 13.59 -4.98
N VAL A 63 -1.45 12.44 -4.42
CA VAL A 63 -0.82 11.82 -3.24
C VAL A 63 -0.60 10.34 -3.49
N THR A 64 0.59 9.83 -3.15
CA THR A 64 0.91 8.40 -3.24
C THR A 64 0.92 7.78 -1.85
N LEU A 65 0.09 6.77 -1.65
CA LEU A 65 0.02 5.97 -0.43
C LEU A 65 0.87 4.71 -0.56
N LEU A 66 1.63 4.40 0.48
CA LEU A 66 2.33 3.13 0.58
C LEU A 66 1.34 2.01 0.97
N PRO A 67 1.61 0.75 0.57
CA PRO A 67 0.76 -0.39 0.93
C PRO A 67 0.61 -0.61 2.44
N SER A 68 1.54 -0.07 3.23
CA SER A 68 1.53 -0.15 4.70
C SER A 68 0.62 0.87 5.37
N ASN A 69 0.12 1.87 4.64
CA ASN A 69 -0.74 2.91 5.21
C ASN A 69 -2.13 2.33 5.47
N LYS A 70 -2.62 2.56 6.70
CA LYS A 70 -3.93 2.05 7.14
C LYS A 70 -5.10 2.94 6.71
N GLY A 71 -4.83 4.04 6.02
CA GLY A 71 -5.84 4.98 5.55
C GLY A 71 -5.29 6.39 5.39
N ILE A 72 -6.16 7.32 5.03
CA ILE A 72 -5.85 8.72 4.82
C ILE A 72 -6.95 9.62 5.41
N ASP A 73 -6.53 10.67 6.10
CA ASP A 73 -7.38 11.77 6.55
C ASP A 73 -7.16 12.96 5.62
N ILE A 74 -8.21 13.49 5.07
CA ILE A 74 -8.20 14.65 4.18
C ILE A 74 -9.00 15.76 4.84
N ALA A 75 -8.32 16.84 5.26
CA ALA A 75 -8.96 18.05 5.75
C ALA A 75 -8.98 19.11 4.65
N PHE A 76 -10.12 19.76 4.50
CA PHE A 76 -10.35 20.78 3.48
C PHE A 76 -11.19 21.91 4.05
N GLN A 77 -11.14 23.05 3.40
CA GLN A 77 -11.93 24.22 3.81
C GLN A 77 -12.29 25.06 2.59
N ALA A 78 -13.50 25.59 2.57
CA ALA A 78 -13.92 26.56 1.56
C ALA A 78 -13.37 27.94 1.91
N LEU A 79 -12.84 28.64 0.90
CA LEU A 79 -12.47 30.06 0.98
C LEU A 79 -13.74 30.86 0.68
N ALA A 80 -14.49 31.21 1.72
CA ALA A 80 -15.73 31.98 1.60
C ALA A 80 -15.66 33.23 2.45
N PHE A 81 -16.12 34.34 1.90
CA PHE A 81 -16.34 35.59 2.60
C PHE A 81 -17.79 36.02 2.30
N PRO A 82 -18.58 36.43 3.32
CA PRO A 82 -18.30 36.48 4.76
C PRO A 82 -18.45 35.10 5.45
N THR A 83 -17.81 34.94 6.61
CA THR A 83 -17.60 33.68 7.36
C THR A 83 -18.84 33.10 8.03
N ASP A 84 -19.98 33.77 7.99
CA ASP A 84 -21.19 33.42 8.76
C ASP A 84 -22.15 32.43 8.08
N TYR A 85 -21.83 31.97 6.88
CA TYR A 85 -22.67 30.99 6.22
C TYR A 85 -22.37 29.57 6.69
N ARG A 86 -23.41 28.82 7.01
CA ARG A 86 -23.31 27.36 7.22
C ARG A 86 -22.99 26.68 5.90
N ILE A 87 -21.68 26.47 5.67
CA ILE A 87 -21.21 25.82 4.45
C ILE A 87 -21.38 24.33 4.63
N GLU A 88 -22.16 23.72 3.75
CA GLU A 88 -22.29 22.29 3.63
C GLU A 88 -21.32 21.76 2.56
N TYR A 89 -20.81 20.58 2.78
CA TYR A 89 -19.89 19.92 1.87
C TYR A 89 -20.45 18.59 1.40
N SER A 90 -20.13 18.23 0.18
CA SER A 90 -20.38 16.90 -0.37
C SER A 90 -19.10 16.37 -1.01
N TYR A 91 -18.83 15.10 -0.86
CA TYR A 91 -17.66 14.45 -1.44
C TYR A 91 -18.04 13.16 -2.17
N ARG A 92 -17.16 12.71 -3.06
CA ARG A 92 -17.16 11.37 -3.63
C ARG A 92 -15.74 10.88 -3.84
N ILE A 93 -15.58 9.57 -4.01
CA ILE A 93 -14.28 8.94 -4.27
C ILE A 93 -14.44 8.10 -5.52
N THR A 94 -14.09 8.65 -6.66
CA THR A 94 -14.12 7.96 -7.95
C THR A 94 -13.16 6.77 -7.91
N GLY A 95 -13.63 5.60 -8.32
CA GLY A 95 -12.93 4.32 -8.17
C GLY A 95 -13.29 3.52 -6.92
N LEU A 96 -14.00 4.11 -5.95
CA LEU A 96 -14.54 3.43 -4.77
C LEU A 96 -16.05 3.60 -4.65
N GLN A 97 -16.51 4.81 -4.75
CA GLN A 97 -17.93 5.18 -4.65
C GLN A 97 -18.20 6.39 -5.54
N GLU A 98 -19.09 6.21 -6.52
CA GLU A 98 -19.38 7.25 -7.50
C GLU A 98 -20.46 8.24 -7.04
N GLU A 99 -21.25 7.87 -6.02
CA GLU A 99 -22.29 8.71 -5.48
C GLU A 99 -21.74 9.81 -4.57
N TRP A 100 -22.32 11.00 -4.67
CA TRP A 100 -22.00 12.10 -3.78
C TRP A 100 -22.59 11.88 -2.38
N ILE A 101 -21.74 11.96 -1.37
CA ILE A 101 -22.11 11.83 0.03
C ILE A 101 -22.10 13.22 0.68
N SER A 102 -23.19 13.56 1.36
CA SER A 102 -23.25 14.80 2.15
C SER A 102 -22.47 14.65 3.44
N LEU A 103 -21.58 15.60 3.73
CA LEU A 103 -20.81 15.71 4.96
C LEU A 103 -21.42 16.72 5.93
N GLY A 104 -22.43 17.50 5.52
CA GLY A 104 -22.89 18.64 6.26
C GLY A 104 -21.75 19.65 6.44
N GLN A 105 -21.46 20.07 7.67
CA GLN A 105 -20.43 21.07 7.99
C GLN A 105 -19.04 20.45 8.28
N ASN A 106 -18.91 19.15 8.21
CA ASN A 106 -17.63 18.47 8.45
C ASN A 106 -16.59 18.86 7.39
N LYS A 107 -15.37 19.16 7.85
CA LYS A 107 -14.22 19.58 7.03
C LYS A 107 -13.14 18.50 6.96
N LEU A 108 -13.45 17.30 7.43
CA LEU A 108 -12.53 16.17 7.50
C LEU A 108 -13.21 14.91 6.97
N VAL A 109 -12.55 14.24 6.05
CA VAL A 109 -12.93 12.91 5.58
C VAL A 109 -11.82 11.94 5.93
N THR A 110 -12.19 10.86 6.62
CA THR A 110 -11.31 9.74 6.92
C THR A 110 -11.65 8.59 5.97
N ILE A 111 -10.69 8.17 5.17
CA ILE A 111 -10.81 7.03 4.25
C ILE A 111 -9.97 5.90 4.85
N PRO A 112 -10.62 4.85 5.40
CA PRO A 112 -9.90 3.69 5.91
C PRO A 112 -9.40 2.85 4.74
N SER A 113 -8.26 2.27 4.86
CA SER A 113 -7.64 1.25 4.00
C SER A 113 -8.19 1.15 2.57
N LEU A 114 -7.49 1.73 1.62
CA LEU A 114 -7.77 1.59 0.19
C LEU A 114 -7.00 0.39 -0.39
N ALA A 115 -7.64 -0.35 -1.28
CA ALA A 115 -6.96 -1.36 -2.08
C ALA A 115 -5.93 -0.72 -3.03
N PRO A 116 -4.89 -1.45 -3.48
CA PRO A 116 -3.98 -0.93 -4.50
C PRO A 116 -4.73 -0.49 -5.76
N GLY A 117 -4.45 0.74 -6.22
CA GLY A 117 -5.14 1.32 -7.36
C GLY A 117 -5.04 2.83 -7.41
N ALA A 118 -5.74 3.42 -8.37
CA ALA A 118 -5.88 4.86 -8.54
C ALA A 118 -7.30 5.29 -8.18
N TYR A 119 -7.40 6.32 -7.36
CA TYR A 119 -8.64 6.91 -6.89
C TYR A 119 -8.59 8.41 -7.03
N THR A 120 -9.73 9.05 -7.24
CA THR A 120 -9.83 10.51 -7.24
C THR A 120 -10.84 10.93 -6.16
N PHE A 121 -10.33 11.60 -5.13
CA PHE A 121 -11.17 12.24 -4.13
C PHE A 121 -11.66 13.57 -4.68
N GLU A 122 -12.96 13.78 -4.65
CA GLU A 122 -13.61 14.99 -5.14
C GLU A 122 -14.48 15.58 -4.04
N VAL A 123 -14.39 16.88 -3.87
CA VAL A 123 -15.17 17.62 -2.88
C VAL A 123 -15.75 18.89 -3.48
N LYS A 124 -16.98 19.20 -3.13
CA LYS A 124 -17.68 20.43 -3.53
C LYS A 124 -18.44 21.05 -2.37
N VAL A 125 -18.75 22.33 -2.51
CA VAL A 125 -19.66 23.04 -1.60
C VAL A 125 -21.09 22.78 -1.99
N GLY A 126 -21.96 22.59 -1.00
CA GLY A 126 -23.40 22.42 -1.15
C GLY A 126 -23.88 20.98 -1.15
N HIS A 127 -25.18 20.84 -1.40
CA HIS A 127 -25.86 19.55 -1.45
C HIS A 127 -25.32 18.66 -2.59
N PRO A 128 -25.43 17.33 -2.51
CA PRO A 128 -24.99 16.39 -3.57
C PRO A 128 -25.44 16.74 -4.99
N GLN A 129 -26.61 17.35 -5.13
CA GLN A 129 -27.19 17.75 -6.41
C GLN A 129 -26.79 19.16 -6.89
N SER A 130 -26.02 19.93 -6.09
CA SER A 130 -25.62 21.28 -6.48
C SER A 130 -24.55 21.27 -7.58
N LEU A 131 -24.62 22.26 -8.49
CA LEU A 131 -23.64 22.49 -9.56
C LEU A 131 -22.52 23.42 -9.10
N SER A 132 -21.84 23.06 -8.01
CA SER A 132 -20.72 23.84 -7.47
C SER A 132 -19.38 23.38 -8.05
N PRO A 133 -18.36 24.26 -8.10
CA PRO A 133 -17.01 23.88 -8.50
C PRO A 133 -16.47 22.71 -7.68
N VAL A 134 -15.89 21.72 -8.35
CA VAL A 134 -15.33 20.53 -7.74
C VAL A 134 -13.84 20.72 -7.57
N THR A 135 -13.32 20.40 -6.39
CA THR A 135 -11.88 20.28 -6.15
C THR A 135 -11.53 18.81 -6.09
N SER A 136 -10.53 18.38 -6.87
CA SER A 136 -10.09 16.99 -6.97
C SER A 136 -8.69 16.78 -6.39
N LEU A 137 -8.45 15.58 -5.85
CA LEU A 137 -7.18 15.09 -5.38
C LEU A 137 -7.00 13.65 -5.85
N ASP A 138 -5.96 13.39 -6.63
CA ASP A 138 -5.63 12.05 -7.08
C ASP A 138 -4.87 11.28 -6.00
N ILE A 139 -5.33 10.06 -5.71
CA ILE A 139 -4.76 9.19 -4.69
C ILE A 139 -4.30 7.90 -5.36
N PHE A 140 -3.00 7.66 -5.33
CA PHE A 140 -2.39 6.44 -5.86
C PHE A 140 -1.98 5.53 -4.71
N VAL A 141 -2.51 4.31 -4.68
CA VAL A 141 -2.15 3.30 -3.68
C VAL A 141 -1.25 2.26 -4.34
N GLY A 142 -0.02 2.15 -3.86
CA GLY A 142 0.97 1.22 -4.39
C GLY A 142 0.61 -0.24 -4.12
N THR A 143 1.04 -1.14 -5.02
CA THR A 143 0.91 -2.59 -4.83
C THR A 143 2.01 -3.10 -3.92
N PRO A 144 1.71 -3.96 -2.92
CA PRO A 144 2.73 -4.56 -2.07
C PRO A 144 3.65 -5.49 -2.89
N LEU A 145 4.92 -5.58 -2.49
CA LEU A 145 5.96 -6.32 -3.22
C LEU A 145 5.60 -7.80 -3.47
N TYR A 146 4.90 -8.42 -2.50
CA TYR A 146 4.51 -9.83 -2.61
C TYR A 146 3.41 -10.09 -3.65
N GLN A 147 2.69 -9.08 -4.12
CA GLN A 147 1.68 -9.19 -5.18
C GLN A 147 2.26 -8.90 -6.57
N GLN A 148 3.52 -8.48 -6.64
CA GLN A 148 4.15 -8.21 -7.93
C GLN A 148 4.54 -9.52 -8.62
N PRO A 149 4.29 -9.68 -9.94
CA PRO A 149 4.49 -10.94 -10.66
C PRO A 149 5.94 -11.44 -10.60
N TRP A 150 6.91 -10.54 -10.62
CA TRP A 150 8.32 -10.92 -10.50
C TRP A 150 8.66 -11.58 -9.16
N PHE A 151 8.01 -11.13 -8.06
CA PHE A 151 8.22 -11.70 -6.73
C PHE A 151 7.69 -13.15 -6.65
N LEU A 152 6.52 -13.41 -7.24
CA LEU A 152 5.96 -14.76 -7.34
C LEU A 152 6.87 -15.69 -8.15
N ILE A 153 7.37 -15.22 -9.31
CA ILE A 153 8.30 -16.00 -10.15
C ILE A 153 9.58 -16.31 -9.37
N LEU A 154 10.16 -15.32 -8.69
CA LEU A 154 11.36 -15.50 -7.89
C LEU A 154 11.14 -16.49 -6.75
N SER A 155 10.00 -16.39 -6.06
CA SER A 155 9.63 -17.30 -4.96
C SER A 155 9.50 -18.74 -5.42
N ILE A 156 8.87 -18.99 -6.58
CA ILE A 156 8.74 -20.32 -7.17
C ILE A 156 10.12 -20.87 -7.57
N LEU A 157 10.97 -20.03 -8.16
CA LEU A 157 12.33 -20.43 -8.58
C LEU A 157 13.21 -20.77 -7.36
N MET A 158 13.13 -19.98 -6.28
CA MET A 158 13.84 -20.28 -5.04
C MET A 158 13.35 -21.60 -4.41
N LEU A 159 12.04 -21.82 -4.40
CA LEU A 159 11.47 -23.06 -3.88
C LEU A 159 11.94 -24.27 -4.70
N GLY A 160 11.92 -24.18 -6.03
CA GLY A 160 12.42 -25.20 -6.94
C GLY A 160 13.92 -25.50 -6.72
N ALA A 161 14.74 -24.45 -6.56
CA ALA A 161 16.16 -24.59 -6.26
C ALA A 161 16.41 -25.28 -4.91
N ALA A 162 15.63 -24.95 -3.89
CA ALA A 162 15.72 -25.57 -2.57
C ALA A 162 15.39 -27.06 -2.64
N ILE A 163 14.29 -27.42 -3.31
CA ILE A 163 13.89 -28.82 -3.52
C ILE A 163 14.99 -29.58 -4.29
N TYR A 164 15.51 -29.01 -5.37
CA TYR A 164 16.60 -29.60 -6.14
C TYR A 164 17.86 -29.82 -5.29
N ALA A 165 18.24 -28.83 -4.48
CA ALA A 165 19.39 -28.95 -3.59
C ALA A 165 19.22 -30.06 -2.54
N LEU A 166 18.01 -30.15 -1.95
CA LEU A 166 17.66 -31.21 -0.98
C LEU A 166 17.71 -32.62 -1.62
N LEU A 167 17.14 -32.77 -2.82
CA LEU A 167 17.16 -34.04 -3.53
C LEU A 167 18.59 -34.44 -3.87
N ARG A 168 19.41 -33.50 -4.37
CA ARG A 168 20.81 -33.75 -4.72
C ARG A 168 21.65 -34.08 -3.48
N TRP A 169 21.41 -33.45 -2.35
CA TRP A 169 22.04 -33.76 -1.07
C TRP A 169 21.67 -35.16 -0.62
N ARG A 170 20.40 -35.51 -0.67
CA ARG A 170 19.89 -36.84 -0.27
C ARG A 170 20.47 -37.97 -1.15
N ILE A 171 20.51 -37.77 -2.47
CA ILE A 171 21.10 -38.73 -3.40
C ILE A 171 22.60 -38.93 -3.11
N ARG A 172 23.34 -37.85 -2.84
CA ARG A 172 24.76 -37.93 -2.47
C ARG A 172 24.98 -38.72 -1.20
N HIS A 173 24.11 -38.49 -0.21
CA HIS A 173 24.22 -39.19 1.09
C HIS A 173 23.97 -40.71 0.93
N ILE A 174 22.92 -41.10 0.19
CA ILE A 174 22.62 -42.50 -0.09
C ILE A 174 23.76 -43.19 -0.85
N ARG A 175 24.33 -42.55 -1.87
CA ARG A 175 25.46 -43.10 -2.62
C ARG A 175 26.72 -43.27 -1.77
N ALA A 176 26.97 -42.35 -0.84
CA ALA A 176 28.10 -42.48 0.07
C ALA A 176 27.94 -43.71 0.99
N GLU A 177 26.75 -43.96 1.52
CA GLU A 177 26.47 -45.16 2.33
C GLU A 177 26.60 -46.47 1.54
N GLU A 178 26.14 -46.47 0.27
CA GLU A 178 26.26 -47.64 -0.60
C GLU A 178 27.72 -47.96 -0.92
N THR A 179 28.55 -46.97 -1.21
CA THR A 179 29.98 -47.16 -1.46
C THR A 179 30.72 -47.70 -0.24
N GLU A 180 30.41 -47.19 0.94
CA GLU A 180 30.98 -47.68 2.18
C GLU A 180 30.63 -49.14 2.46
N ARG A 181 29.34 -49.51 2.28
CA ARG A 181 28.88 -50.91 2.42
C ARG A 181 29.57 -51.86 1.41
N LEU A 182 29.74 -51.40 0.17
CA LEU A 182 30.42 -52.19 -0.82
C LEU A 182 31.91 -52.41 -0.48
N GLU A 183 32.59 -51.41 0.02
CA GLU A 183 33.98 -51.57 0.49
C GLU A 183 34.11 -52.51 1.68
N VAL A 184 33.20 -52.44 2.67
CA VAL A 184 33.14 -53.32 3.82
C VAL A 184 32.92 -54.76 3.36
N ASN A 185 31.92 -54.99 2.51
CA ASN A 185 31.64 -56.33 1.97
C ASN A 185 32.82 -56.92 1.16
N LYS A 186 33.52 -56.06 0.38
CA LYS A 186 34.72 -56.45 -0.36
C LYS A 186 35.85 -56.89 0.58
N LYS A 187 36.07 -56.12 1.65
CA LYS A 187 37.07 -56.50 2.68
C LYS A 187 36.72 -57.78 3.39
N PHE A 188 35.44 -58.02 3.70
CA PHE A 188 34.98 -59.29 4.30
C PHE A 188 35.24 -60.47 3.32
N ALA A 189 34.90 -60.36 2.06
CA ALA A 189 35.15 -61.42 1.08
C ALA A 189 36.65 -61.71 0.89
N GLU A 190 37.51 -60.67 0.91
CA GLU A 190 38.99 -60.85 0.83
C GLU A 190 39.54 -61.55 2.08
N LEU A 191 39.01 -61.24 3.29
CA LEU A 191 39.42 -61.89 4.53
C LEU A 191 38.95 -63.33 4.55
N GLU A 192 37.77 -63.63 4.09
CA GLU A 192 37.24 -65.01 3.99
C GLU A 192 38.07 -65.85 3.00
N LEU A 193 38.40 -65.34 1.81
CA LEU A 193 39.30 -65.99 0.88
C LEU A 193 40.70 -66.25 1.46
N LYS A 194 41.21 -65.28 2.25
CA LYS A 194 42.49 -65.43 2.92
C LYS A 194 42.45 -66.50 4.01
N ALA A 195 41.36 -66.58 4.75
CA ALA A 195 41.14 -67.62 5.78
C ALA A 195 41.03 -68.98 5.15
N LEU A 196 40.26 -69.16 4.07
CA LEU A 196 40.14 -70.43 3.34
C LEU A 196 41.49 -70.87 2.77
N ARG A 197 42.29 -69.94 2.16
CA ARG A 197 43.63 -70.25 1.70
C ARG A 197 44.57 -70.68 2.82
N SER A 198 44.43 -70.12 4.02
CA SER A 198 45.26 -70.49 5.17
C SER A 198 44.87 -71.84 5.75
N GLN A 199 43.62 -72.31 5.63
CA GLN A 199 43.17 -73.61 6.02
C GLN A 199 43.61 -74.73 5.03
N MET A 200 43.83 -74.36 3.76
CA MET A 200 44.44 -75.28 2.83
C MET A 200 45.96 -75.34 3.10
N ASN A 201 46.39 -76.40 3.79
CA ASN A 201 47.80 -76.63 4.08
C ASN A 201 48.62 -76.68 2.80
N PRO A 202 49.46 -75.65 2.47
CA PRO A 202 50.19 -75.58 1.21
C PRO A 202 51.11 -76.79 1.03
N HIS A 203 51.58 -77.37 2.12
CA HIS A 203 52.45 -78.51 2.11
C HIS A 203 51.73 -79.77 1.66
N PHE A 204 50.43 -79.96 1.97
CA PHE A 204 49.63 -81.08 1.53
C PHE A 204 49.35 -81.01 0.06
N LEU A 205 49.06 -79.82 -0.50
CA LEU A 205 48.85 -79.63 -1.98
C LEU A 205 50.11 -79.89 -2.76
N PHE A 206 51.28 -79.43 -2.32
CA PHE A 206 52.55 -79.70 -2.99
C PHE A 206 52.92 -81.19 -2.94
N ASN A 207 52.68 -81.86 -1.82
CA ASN A 207 52.93 -83.28 -1.69
C ASN A 207 51.98 -84.16 -2.52
N SER A 208 50.71 -83.79 -2.61
CA SER A 208 49.76 -84.52 -3.43
C SER A 208 49.96 -84.34 -4.97
N LEU A 209 50.37 -83.13 -5.37
CA LEU A 209 50.72 -82.91 -6.79
C LEU A 209 52.07 -83.55 -7.15
N GLY A 210 53.06 -83.60 -6.26
CA GLY A 210 54.30 -84.29 -6.49
C GLY A 210 54.15 -85.83 -6.60
N ALA A 211 53.17 -86.41 -5.91
CA ALA A 211 52.87 -87.84 -6.02
C ALA A 211 52.15 -88.26 -7.33
N ILE A 212 51.62 -87.35 -8.14
CA ILE A 212 51.00 -87.61 -9.42
C ILE A 212 52.04 -87.55 -10.62
N GLN A 213 53.23 -86.98 -10.37
CA GLN A 213 54.27 -86.77 -11.37
C GLN A 213 55.37 -87.87 -11.32
N SER A 214 55.26 -88.83 -10.47
CA SER A 214 56.15 -89.99 -10.42
C SER A 214 55.37 -91.24 -10.90
#